data_15fa08aaf72c1463d32055d5a11fb148
#
_entry.id   15fa08aaf72c1463d32055d5a11fb148
#
_cell.length_a   1.000
_cell.length_b   1.000
_cell.length_c   1.000
_cell.angle_alpha   90.00
_cell.angle_beta   90.00
_cell.angle_gamma   90.00
#
_symmetry.space_group_name_H-M   'P 1'
#
loop_
_entity.id
_entity.type
_entity.pdbx_description
1 polymer ?
#
loop_
_entity_poly.entity_id
_entity_poly.type
_entity_poly.pdbx_seq_one_letter_code
_entity_poly.pdbx_strand_id
1 'polypeptide(L)'
;MKTLTALFTAVALTLTAGLAQAADVPVDQIPQLVKDGKIKPLEELNQIVLKLHPGATITDSDLDKHSTIYEYEVELKDTKGVEWDVDLNAATGEVLKNKQDD
;
A
#
# COMPACT_ATOMS: atom_id res chain seq x y z
N MET A 1 32.38 -18.73 -3.65
CA MET A 1 31.96 -18.80 -3.45
C MET A 1 31.39 -18.60 -2.65
N LYS A 2 30.98 -18.72 -2.24
CA LYS A 2 30.41 -18.60 -1.36
C LYS A 2 30.55 -17.58 -0.65
N THR A 3 31.17 -17.15 -0.45
CA THR A 3 31.56 -16.25 0.24
C THR A 3 30.92 -15.06 -0.03
N LEU A 4 30.57 -14.86 -1.06
CA LEU A 4 29.95 -13.80 -1.36
C LEU A 4 28.91 -13.49 -0.52
N THR A 5 28.47 -14.31 0.13
CA THR A 5 27.42 -14.15 0.96
C THR A 5 27.71 -13.00 1.81
N ALA A 6 28.80 -12.87 2.20
CA ALA A 6 29.12 -11.87 3.13
C ALA A 6 28.73 -10.57 2.60
N LEU A 7 29.01 -10.36 1.44
CA LEU A 7 28.75 -9.20 0.90
C LEU A 7 27.40 -8.86 0.93
N PHE A 8 26.61 -9.73 0.79
CA PHE A 8 25.34 -9.55 0.91
C PHE A 8 24.93 -8.85 2.04
N THR A 9 25.48 -9.06 3.14
CA THR A 9 25.07 -8.53 4.33
C THR A 9 25.24 -7.08 4.24
N ALA A 10 26.19 -6.63 3.67
CA ALA A 10 26.44 -5.24 3.62
C ALA A 10 25.31 -4.57 2.94
N VAL A 11 24.83 -5.15 2.01
CA VAL A 11 23.76 -4.60 1.30
C VAL A 11 22.61 -4.40 2.18
N ALA A 12 22.41 -5.28 3.07
CA ALA A 12 21.30 -5.21 3.93
C ALA A 12 21.26 -3.89 4.63
N LEU A 13 22.35 -3.34 4.94
CA LEU A 13 22.39 -2.14 5.65
C LEU A 13 21.83 -1.02 4.87
N THR A 14 22.08 -0.99 3.66
CA THR A 14 21.63 0.06 2.83
C THR A 14 20.14 0.03 2.81
N LEU A 15 19.60 -1.11 2.81
CA LEU A 15 18.21 -1.25 2.75
C LEU A 15 17.61 -0.67 3.96
N THR A 16 18.23 -0.80 5.07
CA THR A 16 17.72 -0.31 6.30
C THR A 16 17.37 1.15 6.19
N ALA A 17 18.21 1.89 5.55
CA ALA A 17 17.98 3.30 5.45
C ALA A 17 16.72 3.56 4.64
N GLY A 18 16.49 2.77 3.65
CA GLY A 18 15.33 2.98 2.83
C GLY A 18 14.08 2.65 3.59
N LEU A 19 14.13 1.65 4.43
CA LEU A 19 12.97 1.24 5.13
C LEU A 19 12.51 2.31 6.10
N ALA A 20 13.39 3.13 6.52
CA ALA A 20 13.02 4.14 7.48
C ALA A 20 12.00 5.11 6.91
N GLN A 21 11.87 5.16 5.60
CA GLN A 21 10.97 6.11 5.00
C GLN A 21 9.62 5.55 4.66
N ALA A 22 9.42 4.27 4.75
CA ALA A 22 8.14 3.66 4.46
C ALA A 22 7.84 2.65 5.55
N ALA A 23 6.76 2.80 6.23
CA ALA A 23 6.42 1.91 7.33
C ALA A 23 4.95 1.60 7.32
N ASP A 24 4.62 0.35 7.63
CA ASP A 24 3.24 -0.07 7.72
C ASP A 24 2.61 0.63 8.90
N VAL A 25 1.41 1.07 8.73
CA VAL A 25 0.65 1.68 9.80
C VAL A 25 -0.10 0.57 10.52
N PRO A 26 0.09 0.43 11.83
CA PRO A 26 -0.63 -0.60 12.58
C PRO A 26 -2.13 -0.41 12.45
N VAL A 27 -2.83 -1.50 12.30
CA VAL A 27 -4.27 -1.48 12.12
C VAL A 27 -5.00 -0.74 13.22
N ASP A 28 -4.53 -0.84 14.44
CA ASP A 28 -5.19 -0.21 15.57
C ASP A 28 -5.02 1.31 15.57
N GLN A 29 -4.15 1.87 14.74
CA GLN A 29 -3.99 3.31 14.66
C GLN A 29 -4.89 3.90 13.58
N ILE A 30 -5.43 3.09 12.71
CA ILE A 30 -6.24 3.57 11.60
C ILE A 30 -7.47 4.38 12.05
N PRO A 31 -8.25 3.91 13.02
CA PRO A 31 -9.41 4.68 13.44
C PRO A 31 -9.06 6.08 13.92
N GLN A 32 -7.92 6.22 14.59
CA GLN A 32 -7.50 7.51 15.10
C GLN A 32 -7.09 8.43 13.95
N LEU A 33 -6.44 7.88 12.92
CA LEU A 33 -6.04 8.68 11.78
C LEU A 33 -7.28 9.20 11.04
N VAL A 34 -8.31 8.38 10.96
CA VAL A 34 -9.55 8.79 10.31
C VAL A 34 -10.19 9.90 11.13
N LYS A 35 -10.21 9.72 12.46
CA LYS A 35 -10.84 10.68 13.33
C LYS A 35 -10.10 12.00 13.30
N ASP A 36 -8.79 11.98 13.16
CA ASP A 36 -7.99 13.19 13.12
C ASP A 36 -7.99 13.82 11.72
N GLY A 37 -8.67 13.24 10.77
CA GLY A 37 -8.75 13.78 9.42
C GLY A 37 -7.50 13.59 8.60
N LYS A 38 -6.60 12.70 9.03
CA LYS A 38 -5.37 12.48 8.31
C LYS A 38 -5.55 11.55 7.12
N ILE A 39 -6.56 10.71 7.18
CA ILE A 39 -6.90 9.83 6.07
C ILE A 39 -8.41 9.74 5.96
N LYS A 40 -8.90 9.36 4.80
CA LYS A 40 -10.33 9.12 4.62
C LYS A 40 -10.66 7.76 5.23
N PRO A 41 -11.94 7.53 5.57
CA PRO A 41 -12.34 6.22 6.06
C PRO A 41 -11.98 5.15 5.02
N LEU A 42 -11.51 4.00 5.48
CA LEU A 42 -11.09 2.95 4.57
C LEU A 42 -12.22 2.50 3.67
N GLU A 43 -13.43 2.52 4.17
CA GLU A 43 -14.58 2.13 3.39
C GLU A 43 -14.72 3.03 2.16
N GLU A 44 -14.49 4.31 2.33
CA GLU A 44 -14.58 5.27 1.25
C GLU A 44 -13.46 5.01 0.25
N LEU A 45 -12.26 4.73 0.75
CA LEU A 45 -11.13 4.43 -0.13
C LEU A 45 -11.37 3.15 -0.92
N ASN A 46 -11.98 2.14 -0.28
CA ASN A 46 -12.30 0.90 -0.96
C ASN A 46 -13.32 1.14 -2.07
N GLN A 47 -14.25 2.06 -1.87
CA GLN A 47 -15.22 2.34 -2.90
C GLN A 47 -14.57 3.01 -4.11
N ILE A 48 -13.55 3.83 -3.89
CA ILE A 48 -12.83 4.45 -4.99
C ILE A 48 -12.16 3.36 -5.81
N VAL A 49 -11.52 2.40 -5.15
CA VAL A 49 -10.83 1.31 -5.83
C VAL A 49 -11.84 0.47 -6.62
N LEU A 50 -12.97 0.16 -6.02
CA LEU A 50 -13.95 -0.69 -6.68
C LEU A 50 -14.63 0.00 -7.86
N LYS A 51 -14.63 1.32 -7.87
CA LYS A 51 -15.18 2.05 -9.02
C LYS A 51 -14.23 1.96 -10.21
N LEU A 52 -12.94 1.80 -9.94
CA LEU A 52 -11.97 1.65 -11.00
C LEU A 52 -12.09 0.27 -11.64
N HIS A 53 -12.49 -0.72 -10.85
CA HIS A 53 -12.62 -2.09 -11.32
C HIS A 53 -13.95 -2.67 -10.85
N PRO A 54 -15.06 -2.30 -11.54
CA PRO A 54 -16.39 -2.75 -11.12
C PRO A 54 -16.49 -4.27 -11.07
N GLY A 55 -17.06 -4.77 -10.02
CA GLY A 55 -17.22 -6.22 -9.84
C GLY A 55 -16.00 -6.93 -9.27
N ALA A 56 -14.91 -6.20 -9.04
CA ALA A 56 -13.70 -6.82 -8.51
C ALA A 56 -13.83 -7.11 -7.02
N THR A 57 -12.98 -7.98 -6.53
CA THR A 57 -12.93 -8.33 -5.12
C THR A 57 -11.58 -7.92 -4.56
N ILE A 58 -11.57 -7.18 -3.47
CA ILE A 58 -10.32 -6.79 -2.82
C ILE A 58 -9.79 -8.01 -2.08
N THR A 59 -8.55 -8.39 -2.37
CA THR A 59 -7.95 -9.58 -1.76
C THR A 59 -6.95 -9.22 -0.68
N ASP A 60 -6.40 -8.02 -0.70
CA ASP A 60 -5.46 -7.60 0.33
C ASP A 60 -5.38 -6.09 0.33
N SER A 61 -5.03 -5.50 1.46
CA SER A 61 -4.87 -4.06 1.55
C SER A 61 -3.93 -3.72 2.70
N ASP A 62 -3.18 -2.65 2.52
CA ASP A 62 -2.24 -2.17 3.52
C ASP A 62 -2.24 -0.66 3.51
N LEU A 63 -2.01 -0.08 4.67
CA LEU A 63 -1.85 1.36 4.79
C LEU A 63 -0.40 1.61 5.19
N ASP A 64 0.33 2.36 4.39
CA ASP A 64 1.73 2.67 4.65
C ASP A 64 1.91 4.16 4.75
N LYS A 65 2.93 4.56 5.46
CA LYS A 65 3.28 5.97 5.54
C LYS A 65 4.64 6.15 4.86
N HIS A 66 4.65 6.99 3.81
CA HIS A 66 5.88 7.30 3.08
C HIS A 66 6.16 8.76 3.31
N SER A 67 7.11 9.06 4.18
CA SER A 67 7.45 10.42 4.52
C SER A 67 6.22 11.09 5.18
N THR A 68 5.56 12.01 4.52
CA THR A 68 4.39 12.68 5.09
C THR A 68 3.11 12.21 4.46
N ILE A 69 3.17 11.27 3.52
CA ILE A 69 1.99 10.81 2.81
C ILE A 69 1.54 9.45 3.27
N TYR A 70 0.25 9.30 3.54
CA TYR A 70 -0.31 8.00 3.84
C TYR A 70 -0.79 7.41 2.51
N GLU A 71 -0.35 6.19 2.21
CA GLU A 71 -0.70 5.52 0.97
C GLU A 71 -1.48 4.26 1.26
N TYR A 72 -2.61 4.10 0.63
CA TYR A 72 -3.44 2.92 0.80
C TYR A 72 -3.21 2.02 -0.41
N GLU A 73 -2.61 0.86 -0.17
CA GLU A 73 -2.26 -0.08 -1.22
C GLU A 73 -3.25 -1.22 -1.22
N VAL A 74 -3.85 -1.50 -2.35
CA VAL A 74 -4.90 -2.50 -2.45
C VAL A 74 -4.59 -3.47 -3.58
N GLU A 75 -4.76 -4.76 -3.29
CA GLU A 75 -4.66 -5.78 -4.31
C GLU A 75 -6.06 -6.28 -4.54
N LEU A 76 -6.45 -6.45 -5.78
CA LEU A 76 -7.79 -6.92 -6.09
C LEU A 76 -7.77 -7.83 -7.31
N LYS A 77 -8.84 -8.62 -7.45
CA LYS A 77 -8.98 -9.53 -8.56
C LYS A 77 -10.26 -9.16 -9.28
N ASP A 78 -10.18 -8.95 -10.57
CA ASP A 78 -11.35 -8.53 -11.31
C ASP A 78 -12.22 -9.74 -11.71
N THR A 79 -13.32 -9.50 -12.41
CA THR A 79 -14.26 -10.56 -12.74
C THR A 79 -13.68 -11.59 -13.69
N LYS A 80 -12.55 -11.28 -14.32
CA LYS A 80 -11.90 -12.21 -15.22
C LYS A 80 -10.75 -12.93 -14.53
N GLY A 81 -10.57 -12.71 -13.24
CA GLY A 81 -9.51 -13.35 -12.48
C GLY A 81 -8.16 -12.66 -12.60
N VAL A 82 -8.11 -11.47 -13.20
CA VAL A 82 -6.87 -10.75 -13.34
C VAL A 82 -6.61 -9.94 -12.08
N GLU A 83 -5.38 -9.95 -11.61
CA GLU A 83 -5.01 -9.23 -10.40
C GLU A 83 -4.52 -7.82 -10.71
N TRP A 84 -4.91 -6.88 -9.90
CA TRP A 84 -4.55 -5.49 -10.07
C TRP A 84 -4.03 -4.91 -8.77
N ASP A 85 -3.12 -3.94 -8.89
CA ASP A 85 -2.61 -3.22 -7.74
C ASP A 85 -3.06 -1.78 -7.91
N VAL A 86 -3.72 -1.26 -6.89
CA VAL A 86 -4.18 0.12 -6.89
C VAL A 86 -3.67 0.79 -5.63
N ASP A 87 -2.99 1.92 -5.78
CA ASP A 87 -2.51 2.67 -4.64
C ASP A 87 -3.20 4.02 -4.65
N LEU A 88 -3.67 4.45 -3.49
CA LEU A 88 -4.35 5.73 -3.35
C LEU A 88 -3.62 6.59 -2.32
N ASN A 89 -3.69 7.89 -2.50
CA ASN A 89 -3.30 8.81 -1.44
C ASN A 89 -4.44 8.72 -0.42
N ALA A 90 -4.16 8.21 0.76
CA ALA A 90 -5.22 7.95 1.73
C ALA A 90 -5.89 9.20 2.26
N ALA A 91 -5.22 10.33 2.18
CA ALA A 91 -5.80 11.59 2.65
C ALA A 91 -6.76 12.19 1.64
N THR A 92 -6.50 12.02 0.37
CA THR A 92 -7.28 12.68 -0.68
C THR A 92 -8.10 11.73 -1.54
N GLY A 93 -7.71 10.45 -1.58
CA GLY A 93 -8.35 9.47 -2.46
C GLY A 93 -7.80 9.49 -3.88
N GLU A 94 -6.77 10.29 -4.12
CA GLU A 94 -6.18 10.37 -5.45
C GLU A 94 -5.54 9.04 -5.84
N VAL A 95 -5.74 8.59 -7.06
CA VAL A 95 -5.16 7.34 -7.54
C VAL A 95 -3.70 7.59 -7.90
N LEU A 96 -2.80 6.90 -7.20
CA LEU A 96 -1.37 7.02 -7.44
C LEU A 96 -0.87 5.91 -8.35
N LYS A 97 -1.56 4.79 -8.37
CA LYS A 97 -1.15 3.66 -9.17
C LYS A 97 -2.37 2.80 -9.47
N ASN A 98 -2.49 2.31 -10.69
CA ASN A 98 -3.57 1.41 -11.07
C ASN A 98 -2.97 0.52 -12.15
N LYS A 99 -2.44 -0.62 -11.75
CA LYS A 99 -1.65 -1.42 -12.63
C LYS A 99 -1.97 -2.88 -12.51
N GLN A 100 -1.95 -3.57 -13.64
CA GLN A 100 -2.17 -5.00 -13.64
C GLN A 100 -0.95 -5.67 -13.02
N ASP A 101 -1.22 -6.59 -12.11
CA ASP A 101 -0.15 -7.28 -11.42
C ASP A 101 0.07 -8.61 -12.12
N ASP A 102 1.24 -8.79 -12.64
CA ASP A 102 1.58 -10.04 -13.31
C ASP A 102 2.31 -10.98 -12.34
#